data_89742ee79c05399b104d584506cf0452
#
_entry.id   89742ee79c05399b104d584506cf0452
#
_cell.length_a   1.000
_cell.length_b   1.000
_cell.length_c   1.000
_cell.angle_alpha   90.00
_cell.angle_beta   90.00
_cell.angle_gamma   90.00
#
_symmetry.space_group_name_H-M   'P 1'
#
loop_
_entity.id
_entity.type
_entity.pdbx_description
1 polymer ?
#
loop_
_entity_poly.entity_id
_entity_poly.type
_entity_poly.pdbx_seq_one_letter_code
_entity_poly.pdbx_strand_id
1 'polypeptide(L)'
;QQGATRFCMGAAWRNPSDKDLDSVIDMIKVVQDENLETCVTLGMLTKRQSDRLADAGLDFYNHNIDTSPEFYGEIITTRDYQDRLDTLQNVRDSGVHVCSGGILGMGENREQRVGLIVQLANMDPQPQSVPINMLVQVEGTPLYGTPELDPIEFVRMIATTRITMPHTYIRLSAGRETMSEETQVLCFHAGANSVFFGEKLLTTPNPDINQDHQLFEKLGMTLEARNP
;
A
#
# COMPACT_ATOMS: atom_id res chain seq x y z
N GLN A 1 2.60 19.15 13.06
CA GLN A 1 3.54 18.19 12.45
C GLN A 1 3.55 16.93 13.31
N GLN A 2 2.91 15.86 12.84
CA GLN A 2 2.64 14.65 13.62
C GLN A 2 3.63 13.52 13.31
N GLY A 3 4.72 13.80 12.58
CA GLY A 3 5.77 12.83 12.27
C GLY A 3 5.57 12.04 10.97
N ALA A 4 4.53 12.32 10.19
CA ALA A 4 4.37 11.72 8.87
C ALA A 4 5.45 12.25 7.90
N THR A 5 6.04 11.36 7.11
CA THR A 5 7.04 11.68 6.08
C THR A 5 6.44 11.76 4.68
N ARG A 6 5.25 11.14 4.48
CA ARG A 6 4.57 11.03 3.18
C ARG A 6 3.10 11.35 3.30
N PHE A 7 2.57 12.09 2.33
CA PHE A 7 1.14 12.37 2.20
C PHE A 7 0.57 11.57 1.02
N CYS A 8 -0.46 10.75 1.30
CA CYS A 8 -1.11 9.92 0.30
C CYS A 8 -2.45 10.53 -0.10
N MET A 9 -2.67 10.73 -1.39
CA MET A 9 -3.91 11.23 -1.99
C MET A 9 -4.52 10.13 -2.86
N GLY A 10 -5.83 9.96 -2.81
CA GLY A 10 -6.49 8.92 -3.58
C GLY A 10 -7.81 9.37 -4.19
N ALA A 11 -8.10 8.84 -5.38
CA ALA A 11 -9.39 8.95 -6.04
C ALA A 11 -9.79 7.58 -6.63
N ALA A 12 -11.03 7.17 -6.39
CA ALA A 12 -11.55 5.87 -6.83
C ALA A 12 -11.94 5.87 -8.33
N TRP A 13 -11.02 6.33 -9.17
CA TRP A 13 -11.21 6.30 -10.62
C TRP A 13 -10.79 4.94 -11.22
N ARG A 14 -11.40 4.58 -12.34
CA ARG A 14 -10.85 3.51 -13.16
C ARG A 14 -9.52 3.96 -13.78
N ASN A 15 -9.51 5.16 -14.34
CA ASN A 15 -8.35 5.90 -14.81
C ASN A 15 -8.69 7.41 -14.79
N PRO A 16 -7.75 8.29 -14.50
CA PRO A 16 -8.00 9.74 -14.47
C PRO A 16 -8.20 10.28 -15.89
N SER A 17 -9.04 11.33 -16.03
CA SER A 17 -9.02 12.17 -17.22
C SER A 17 -7.83 13.13 -17.17
N ASP A 18 -7.48 13.75 -18.31
CA ASP A 18 -6.40 14.75 -18.36
C ASP A 18 -6.71 15.96 -17.44
N LYS A 19 -7.99 16.35 -17.35
CA LYS A 19 -8.44 17.44 -16.48
C LYS A 19 -8.31 17.08 -14.98
N ASP A 20 -8.65 15.83 -14.61
CA ASP A 20 -8.48 15.37 -13.23
C ASP A 20 -6.99 15.36 -12.86
N LEU A 21 -6.14 14.95 -13.82
CA LEU A 21 -4.70 14.89 -13.62
C LEU A 21 -4.09 16.29 -13.41
N ASP A 22 -4.58 17.33 -14.09
CA ASP A 22 -4.15 18.72 -13.86
C ASP A 22 -4.39 19.14 -12.42
N SER A 23 -5.57 18.82 -11.87
CA SER A 23 -5.90 19.12 -10.48
C SER A 23 -5.04 18.36 -9.49
N VAL A 24 -4.71 17.10 -9.79
CA VAL A 24 -3.81 16.28 -8.94
C VAL A 24 -2.39 16.84 -8.97
N ILE A 25 -1.89 17.27 -10.12
CA ILE A 25 -0.57 17.91 -10.27
C ILE A 25 -0.46 19.16 -9.41
N ASP A 26 -1.49 19.97 -9.37
CA ASP A 26 -1.51 21.16 -8.51
C ASP A 26 -1.51 20.77 -7.01
N MET A 27 -2.24 19.73 -6.63
CA MET A 27 -2.19 19.20 -5.24
C MET A 27 -0.83 18.64 -4.88
N ILE A 28 -0.14 17.95 -5.79
CA ILE A 28 1.23 17.43 -5.57
C ILE A 28 2.17 18.57 -5.18
N LYS A 29 2.14 19.69 -5.91
CA LYS A 29 2.98 20.87 -5.62
C LYS A 29 2.72 21.44 -4.22
N VAL A 30 1.43 21.56 -3.84
CA VAL A 30 1.06 22.05 -2.50
C VAL A 30 1.61 21.13 -1.40
N VAL A 31 1.55 19.82 -1.58
CA VAL A 31 2.10 18.86 -0.61
C VAL A 31 3.63 18.93 -0.54
N GLN A 32 4.30 19.13 -1.68
CA GLN A 32 5.76 19.31 -1.72
C GLN A 32 6.20 20.59 -0.99
N ASP A 33 5.43 21.67 -1.09
CA ASP A 33 5.70 22.92 -0.36
C ASP A 33 5.64 22.75 1.17
N GLU A 34 4.88 21.74 1.64
CA GLU A 34 4.86 21.31 3.06
C GLU A 34 6.01 20.38 3.43
N ASN A 35 6.96 20.18 2.53
CA ASN A 35 8.12 19.29 2.72
C ASN A 35 7.72 17.83 3.04
N LEU A 36 6.71 17.29 2.37
CA LEU A 36 6.28 15.90 2.47
C LEU A 36 6.52 15.17 1.13
N GLU A 37 6.86 13.89 1.21
CA GLU A 37 6.78 13.01 0.03
C GLU A 37 5.32 12.90 -0.43
N THR A 38 5.14 12.84 -1.72
CA THR A 38 3.84 12.69 -2.36
C THR A 38 3.57 11.26 -2.80
N CYS A 39 2.38 10.78 -2.55
CA CYS A 39 1.92 9.48 -3.06
C CYS A 39 0.50 9.64 -3.59
N VAL A 40 0.22 9.12 -4.79
CA VAL A 40 -1.13 9.17 -5.35
C VAL A 40 -1.63 7.80 -5.76
N THR A 41 -2.96 7.59 -5.65
CA THR A 41 -3.70 6.39 -6.08
C THR A 41 -4.85 6.85 -6.97
N LEU A 42 -4.72 6.71 -8.29
CA LEU A 42 -5.67 7.29 -9.26
C LEU A 42 -6.27 6.24 -10.22
N GLY A 43 -6.06 4.96 -9.95
CA GLY A 43 -6.44 3.88 -10.85
C GLY A 43 -5.35 3.58 -11.89
N MET A 44 -5.76 3.17 -13.10
CA MET A 44 -4.83 2.83 -14.18
C MET A 44 -4.25 4.09 -14.84
N LEU A 45 -2.98 4.02 -15.23
CA LEU A 45 -2.31 5.12 -15.93
C LEU A 45 -1.77 4.67 -17.29
N THR A 46 -1.91 5.53 -18.28
CA THR A 46 -1.13 5.45 -19.51
C THR A 46 0.29 5.96 -19.26
N LYS A 47 1.25 5.57 -20.12
CA LYS A 47 2.62 6.09 -20.04
C LYS A 47 2.68 7.62 -20.03
N ARG A 48 1.90 8.29 -20.90
CA ARG A 48 1.82 9.76 -20.96
C ARG A 48 1.36 10.37 -19.64
N GLN A 49 0.40 9.74 -18.96
CA GLN A 49 -0.09 10.22 -17.65
C GLN A 49 0.96 10.02 -16.57
N SER A 50 1.66 8.88 -16.59
CA SER A 50 2.77 8.62 -15.68
C SER A 50 3.91 9.62 -15.86
N ASP A 51 4.27 9.95 -17.12
CA ASP A 51 5.29 10.96 -17.43
C ASP A 51 4.90 12.35 -16.88
N ARG A 52 3.64 12.75 -17.06
CA ARG A 52 3.15 14.03 -16.51
C ARG A 52 3.23 14.10 -14.98
N LEU A 53 2.95 13.00 -14.30
CA LEU A 53 3.08 12.94 -12.84
C LEU A 53 4.55 12.97 -12.41
N ALA A 54 5.44 12.29 -13.14
CA ALA A 54 6.88 12.34 -12.92
C ALA A 54 7.44 13.75 -13.12
N ASP A 55 7.05 14.43 -14.21
CA ASP A 55 7.44 15.82 -14.50
C ASP A 55 6.95 16.81 -13.41
N ALA A 56 5.84 16.49 -12.75
CA ALA A 56 5.33 17.26 -11.62
C ALA A 56 6.09 16.96 -10.31
N GLY A 57 7.03 16.00 -10.31
CA GLY A 57 7.82 15.62 -9.15
C GLY A 57 7.12 14.64 -8.20
N LEU A 58 6.17 13.83 -8.68
CA LEU A 58 5.55 12.80 -7.87
C LEU A 58 6.60 11.79 -7.37
N ASP A 59 6.63 11.56 -6.05
CA ASP A 59 7.57 10.60 -5.46
C ASP A 59 7.09 9.14 -5.60
N PHE A 60 5.82 8.87 -5.29
CA PHE A 60 5.27 7.50 -5.28
C PHE A 60 3.91 7.41 -5.99
N TYR A 61 3.73 6.32 -6.72
CA TYR A 61 2.41 5.92 -7.23
C TYR A 61 1.95 4.63 -6.55
N ASN A 62 0.81 4.67 -5.89
CA ASN A 62 0.20 3.48 -5.29
C ASN A 62 -0.74 2.80 -6.28
N HIS A 63 -0.45 1.54 -6.58
CA HIS A 63 -1.32 0.69 -7.39
C HIS A 63 -1.13 -0.77 -6.96
N ASN A 64 -2.01 -1.24 -6.08
CA ASN A 64 -1.94 -2.61 -5.57
C ASN A 64 -2.25 -3.63 -6.65
N ILE A 65 -1.60 -4.78 -6.62
CA ILE A 65 -1.98 -5.96 -7.41
C ILE A 65 -3.05 -6.80 -6.73
N ASP A 66 -3.40 -6.43 -5.50
CA ASP A 66 -4.43 -6.95 -4.61
C ASP A 66 -4.21 -8.38 -4.14
N THR A 67 -3.96 -9.34 -5.03
CA THR A 67 -3.71 -10.74 -4.69
C THR A 67 -2.80 -11.42 -5.75
N SER A 68 -2.69 -12.75 -5.72
CA SER A 68 -1.93 -13.48 -6.75
C SER A 68 -2.64 -13.51 -8.11
N PRO A 69 -1.89 -13.72 -9.22
CA PRO A 69 -2.49 -13.87 -10.54
C PRO A 69 -3.58 -14.94 -10.61
N GLU A 70 -3.36 -16.07 -9.90
CA GLU A 70 -4.24 -17.24 -9.92
C GLU A 70 -5.57 -16.96 -9.20
N PHE A 71 -5.56 -16.13 -8.16
CA PHE A 71 -6.76 -15.83 -7.37
C PHE A 71 -7.45 -14.53 -7.79
N TYR A 72 -6.79 -13.67 -8.55
CA TYR A 72 -7.30 -12.36 -8.91
C TYR A 72 -8.68 -12.40 -9.59
N GLY A 73 -8.86 -13.29 -10.56
CA GLY A 73 -10.11 -13.42 -11.30
C GLY A 73 -11.30 -13.92 -10.48
N GLU A 74 -11.06 -14.54 -9.32
CA GLU A 74 -12.13 -14.95 -8.40
C GLU A 74 -12.68 -13.77 -7.59
N ILE A 75 -11.86 -12.73 -7.39
CA ILE A 75 -12.21 -11.57 -6.55
C ILE A 75 -12.56 -10.35 -7.39
N ILE A 76 -11.86 -10.11 -8.49
CA ILE A 76 -11.98 -8.90 -9.30
C ILE A 76 -12.37 -9.28 -10.73
N THR A 77 -13.61 -8.93 -11.12
CA THR A 77 -14.19 -9.24 -12.43
C THR A 77 -14.28 -8.01 -13.35
N THR A 78 -13.91 -6.82 -12.86
CA THR A 78 -14.07 -5.55 -13.58
C THR A 78 -12.80 -5.07 -14.29
N ARG A 79 -11.66 -5.72 -14.03
CA ARG A 79 -10.34 -5.42 -14.59
C ARG A 79 -9.53 -6.70 -14.73
N ASP A 80 -8.64 -6.72 -15.70
CA ASP A 80 -7.68 -7.81 -15.83
C ASP A 80 -6.45 -7.58 -14.93
N TYR A 81 -5.80 -8.66 -14.54
CA TYR A 81 -4.57 -8.59 -13.75
C TYR A 81 -3.45 -7.88 -14.51
N GLN A 82 -3.40 -8.08 -15.82
CA GLN A 82 -2.43 -7.44 -16.70
C GLN A 82 -2.57 -5.90 -16.70
N ASP A 83 -3.79 -5.35 -16.62
CA ASP A 83 -4.01 -3.90 -16.49
C ASP A 83 -3.25 -3.30 -15.30
N ARG A 84 -3.13 -4.07 -14.20
CA ARG A 84 -2.37 -3.67 -13.01
C ARG A 84 -0.88 -3.63 -13.29
N LEU A 85 -0.37 -4.68 -13.91
CA LEU A 85 1.06 -4.80 -14.24
C LEU A 85 1.48 -3.74 -15.25
N ASP A 86 0.67 -3.48 -16.27
CA ASP A 86 0.94 -2.45 -17.28
C ASP A 86 0.99 -1.06 -16.66
N THR A 87 0.08 -0.76 -15.71
CA THR A 87 0.12 0.50 -14.97
C THR A 87 1.41 0.64 -14.16
N LEU A 88 1.80 -0.41 -13.43
CA LEU A 88 3.03 -0.42 -12.65
C LEU A 88 4.27 -0.27 -13.54
N GLN A 89 4.26 -0.88 -14.73
CA GLN A 89 5.34 -0.72 -15.71
C GLN A 89 5.42 0.72 -16.22
N ASN A 90 4.29 1.33 -16.60
CA ASN A 90 4.24 2.73 -17.04
C ASN A 90 4.79 3.69 -15.99
N VAL A 91 4.48 3.43 -14.71
CA VAL A 91 4.98 4.22 -13.56
C VAL A 91 6.50 4.10 -13.43
N ARG A 92 7.04 2.87 -13.46
CA ARG A 92 8.50 2.63 -13.39
C ARG A 92 9.25 3.30 -14.54
N ASP A 93 8.73 3.13 -15.75
CA ASP A 93 9.34 3.71 -16.95
C ASP A 93 9.37 5.24 -16.94
N SER A 94 8.56 5.87 -16.07
CA SER A 94 8.58 7.31 -15.85
C SER A 94 9.50 7.73 -14.69
N GLY A 95 10.14 6.77 -14.00
CA GLY A 95 11.05 7.05 -12.90
C GLY A 95 10.36 7.32 -11.55
N VAL A 96 9.04 7.19 -11.46
CA VAL A 96 8.28 7.32 -10.21
C VAL A 96 8.40 6.03 -9.38
N HIS A 97 8.57 6.15 -8.09
CA HIS A 97 8.63 4.99 -7.18
C HIS A 97 7.29 4.27 -7.10
N VAL A 98 7.36 2.95 -7.04
CA VAL A 98 6.17 2.10 -6.94
C VAL A 98 5.84 1.79 -5.48
N CYS A 99 4.58 2.02 -5.11
CA CYS A 99 3.94 1.48 -3.92
C CYS A 99 2.90 0.44 -4.37
N SER A 100 3.17 -0.85 -4.17
CA SER A 100 2.28 -1.92 -4.62
C SER A 100 2.32 -3.09 -3.67
N GLY A 101 1.16 -3.56 -3.28
CA GLY A 101 0.97 -4.66 -2.35
C GLY A 101 -0.35 -5.39 -2.58
N GLY A 102 -0.90 -5.97 -1.51
CA GLY A 102 -2.13 -6.74 -1.60
C GLY A 102 -2.97 -6.75 -0.34
N ILE A 103 -4.04 -7.51 -0.41
CA ILE A 103 -5.02 -7.70 0.65
C ILE A 103 -5.04 -9.19 1.03
N LEU A 104 -4.95 -9.46 2.32
CA LEU A 104 -5.00 -10.81 2.89
C LEU A 104 -6.33 -11.04 3.59
N GLY A 105 -6.81 -12.28 3.60
CA GLY A 105 -8.06 -12.66 4.24
C GLY A 105 -9.28 -12.57 3.33
N MET A 106 -9.10 -12.51 2.01
CA MET A 106 -10.17 -12.54 1.02
C MET A 106 -10.65 -13.97 0.69
N GLY A 107 -10.15 -14.98 1.39
CA GLY A 107 -10.45 -16.40 1.13
C GLY A 107 -9.32 -17.14 0.40
N GLU A 108 -8.23 -16.47 0.10
CA GLU A 108 -7.05 -17.04 -0.53
C GLU A 108 -6.37 -18.09 0.36
N ASN A 109 -5.81 -19.12 -0.25
CA ASN A 109 -5.00 -20.11 0.45
C ASN A 109 -3.52 -19.66 0.56
N ARG A 110 -2.69 -20.47 1.23
CA ARG A 110 -1.27 -20.13 1.46
C ARG A 110 -0.47 -20.04 0.15
N GLU A 111 -0.75 -20.89 -0.84
CA GLU A 111 -0.06 -20.88 -2.14
C GLU A 111 -0.37 -19.58 -2.90
N GLN A 112 -1.62 -19.15 -2.86
CA GLN A 112 -2.04 -17.87 -3.46
C GLN A 112 -1.38 -16.67 -2.75
N ARG A 113 -1.24 -16.70 -1.41
CA ARG A 113 -0.46 -15.68 -0.69
C ARG A 113 1.02 -15.67 -1.11
N VAL A 114 1.62 -16.85 -1.31
CA VAL A 114 2.98 -16.94 -1.85
C VAL A 114 3.04 -16.37 -3.27
N GLY A 115 2.06 -16.65 -4.12
CA GLY A 115 1.96 -16.09 -5.48
C GLY A 115 1.97 -14.57 -5.50
N LEU A 116 1.27 -13.91 -4.57
CA LEU A 116 1.34 -12.45 -4.40
C LEU A 116 2.77 -11.97 -4.13
N ILE A 117 3.48 -12.60 -3.19
CA ILE A 117 4.87 -12.22 -2.86
C ILE A 117 5.81 -12.47 -4.04
N VAL A 118 5.69 -13.62 -4.69
CA VAL A 118 6.50 -13.97 -5.88
C VAL A 118 6.33 -12.93 -6.98
N GLN A 119 5.09 -12.50 -7.23
CA GLN A 119 4.82 -11.47 -8.25
C GLN A 119 5.50 -10.14 -7.89
N LEU A 120 5.39 -9.68 -6.63
CA LEU A 120 6.00 -8.43 -6.18
C LEU A 120 7.54 -8.51 -6.18
N ALA A 121 8.10 -9.62 -5.68
CA ALA A 121 9.54 -9.81 -5.54
C ALA A 121 10.27 -9.95 -6.89
N ASN A 122 9.58 -10.44 -7.92
CA ASN A 122 10.12 -10.60 -9.28
C ASN A 122 9.94 -9.34 -10.16
N MET A 123 9.35 -8.29 -9.64
CA MET A 123 9.34 -6.99 -10.33
C MET A 123 10.76 -6.41 -10.37
N ASP A 124 11.15 -5.82 -11.51
CA ASP A 124 12.46 -5.18 -11.68
C ASP A 124 12.27 -3.72 -12.14
N PRO A 125 12.63 -2.73 -11.30
CA PRO A 125 13.00 -2.87 -9.88
C PRO A 125 11.84 -3.35 -9.01
N GLN A 126 12.17 -3.94 -7.84
CA GLN A 126 11.18 -4.28 -6.82
C GLN A 126 10.43 -3.02 -6.34
N PRO A 127 9.16 -3.14 -5.89
CA PRO A 127 8.44 -2.00 -5.33
C PRO A 127 9.21 -1.38 -4.15
N GLN A 128 9.35 -0.07 -4.12
CA GLN A 128 9.99 0.64 -3.01
C GLN A 128 9.12 0.62 -1.74
N SER A 129 7.81 0.42 -1.89
CA SER A 129 6.89 0.29 -0.75
C SER A 129 5.85 -0.80 -1.04
N VAL A 130 5.66 -1.70 -0.07
CA VAL A 130 4.69 -2.81 -0.14
C VAL A 130 3.71 -2.71 1.01
N PRO A 131 2.51 -2.14 0.79
CA PRO A 131 1.44 -2.18 1.78
C PRO A 131 0.83 -3.59 1.85
N ILE A 132 0.81 -4.17 3.04
CA ILE A 132 0.09 -5.40 3.34
C ILE A 132 -1.16 -5.01 4.12
N ASN A 133 -2.32 -5.26 3.49
CA ASN A 133 -3.62 -4.96 4.04
C ASN A 133 -4.25 -6.24 4.60
N MET A 134 -5.00 -6.13 5.68
CA MET A 134 -5.95 -7.15 6.09
C MET A 134 -7.34 -6.75 5.62
N LEU A 135 -8.12 -7.70 5.11
CA LEU A 135 -9.50 -7.45 4.71
C LEU A 135 -10.30 -6.87 5.89
N VAL A 136 -10.88 -5.71 5.68
CA VAL A 136 -11.90 -5.16 6.57
C VAL A 136 -13.26 -5.56 6.02
N GLN A 137 -13.94 -6.46 6.70
CA GLN A 137 -15.23 -6.94 6.26
C GLN A 137 -16.32 -5.89 6.48
N VAL A 138 -17.09 -5.61 5.45
CA VAL A 138 -18.20 -4.66 5.48
C VAL A 138 -19.49 -5.38 5.12
N GLU A 139 -20.51 -5.27 5.96
CA GLU A 139 -21.81 -5.87 5.73
C GLU A 139 -22.40 -5.42 4.38
N GLY A 140 -22.99 -6.38 3.66
CA GLY A 140 -23.55 -6.15 2.32
C GLY A 140 -22.52 -6.21 1.18
N THR A 141 -21.24 -6.45 1.44
CA THR A 141 -20.23 -6.68 0.41
C THR A 141 -20.03 -8.17 0.13
N PRO A 142 -19.55 -8.56 -1.07
CA PRO A 142 -19.38 -9.98 -1.44
C PRO A 142 -18.43 -10.77 -0.54
N LEU A 143 -17.49 -10.11 0.12
CA LEU A 143 -16.49 -10.74 1.01
C LEU A 143 -16.92 -10.73 2.48
N TYR A 144 -18.12 -10.25 2.80
CA TYR A 144 -18.64 -10.30 4.17
C TYR A 144 -18.90 -11.75 4.58
N GLY A 145 -18.41 -12.12 5.78
CA GLY A 145 -18.51 -13.49 6.29
C GLY A 145 -17.40 -14.44 5.80
N THR A 146 -16.40 -13.93 5.06
CA THR A 146 -15.18 -14.69 4.76
C THR A 146 -14.48 -15.06 6.08
N PRO A 147 -13.96 -16.30 6.24
CA PRO A 147 -13.22 -16.69 7.43
C PRO A 147 -12.06 -15.72 7.73
N GLU A 148 -11.94 -15.33 8.99
CA GLU A 148 -10.84 -14.46 9.41
C GLU A 148 -9.48 -15.13 9.18
N LEU A 149 -8.51 -14.34 8.74
CA LEU A 149 -7.14 -14.79 8.58
C LEU A 149 -6.50 -14.97 9.97
N ASP A 150 -5.85 -16.12 10.19
CA ASP A 150 -5.02 -16.35 11.38
C ASP A 150 -3.95 -15.24 11.48
N PRO A 151 -3.83 -14.53 12.62
CA PRO A 151 -2.83 -13.49 12.82
C PRO A 151 -1.39 -13.95 12.55
N ILE A 152 -1.06 -15.21 12.85
CA ILE A 152 0.27 -15.77 12.56
C ILE A 152 0.52 -15.91 11.05
N GLU A 153 -0.51 -16.19 10.25
CA GLU A 153 -0.38 -16.19 8.80
C GLU A 153 -0.09 -14.78 8.27
N PHE A 154 -0.69 -13.75 8.86
CA PHE A 154 -0.39 -12.36 8.52
C PHE A 154 1.07 -12.00 8.86
N VAL A 155 1.54 -12.32 10.06
CA VAL A 155 2.95 -12.13 10.48
C VAL A 155 3.90 -12.88 9.54
N ARG A 156 3.55 -14.10 9.14
CA ARG A 156 4.33 -14.92 8.20
C ARG A 156 4.48 -14.23 6.84
N MET A 157 3.42 -13.58 6.37
CA MET A 157 3.47 -12.80 5.13
C MET A 157 4.43 -11.60 5.24
N ILE A 158 4.42 -10.88 6.36
CA ILE A 158 5.37 -9.80 6.63
C ILE A 158 6.81 -10.33 6.60
N ALA A 159 7.09 -11.43 7.31
CA ALA A 159 8.42 -12.03 7.35
C ALA A 159 8.90 -12.47 5.96
N THR A 160 8.03 -13.14 5.19
CA THR A 160 8.36 -13.59 3.83
C THR A 160 8.63 -12.39 2.91
N THR A 161 7.81 -11.35 3.00
CA THR A 161 8.00 -10.09 2.25
C THR A 161 9.36 -9.46 2.57
N ARG A 162 9.76 -9.40 3.85
CA ARG A 162 11.05 -8.84 4.27
C ARG A 162 12.23 -9.65 3.72
N ILE A 163 12.15 -10.98 3.75
CA ILE A 163 13.23 -11.85 3.26
C ILE A 163 13.41 -11.71 1.74
N THR A 164 12.30 -11.63 0.99
CA THR A 164 12.33 -11.58 -0.48
C THR A 164 12.55 -10.17 -1.03
N MET A 165 12.20 -9.14 -0.27
CA MET A 165 12.33 -7.72 -0.63
C MET A 165 13.01 -6.94 0.51
N PRO A 166 14.33 -7.13 0.71
CA PRO A 166 15.03 -6.66 1.92
C PRO A 166 15.13 -5.12 2.03
N HIS A 167 15.03 -4.39 0.92
CA HIS A 167 15.18 -2.93 0.88
C HIS A 167 13.85 -2.16 0.82
N THR A 168 12.73 -2.87 0.76
CA THR A 168 11.40 -2.29 0.60
C THR A 168 10.84 -1.78 1.93
N TYR A 169 10.11 -0.67 1.90
CA TYR A 169 9.23 -0.29 3.02
C TYR A 169 8.04 -1.24 3.08
N ILE A 170 7.99 -2.10 4.09
CA ILE A 170 6.85 -3.00 4.33
C ILE A 170 5.89 -2.31 5.27
N ARG A 171 4.71 -1.99 4.74
CA ARG A 171 3.73 -1.17 5.44
C ARG A 171 2.59 -2.00 5.99
N LEU A 172 2.36 -1.90 7.31
CA LEU A 172 1.08 -2.29 7.88
C LEU A 172 0.05 -1.25 7.48
N SER A 173 -0.98 -1.69 6.77
CA SER A 173 -1.94 -0.81 6.11
C SER A 173 -3.36 -1.03 6.67
N ALA A 174 -4.40 -1.15 5.83
CA ALA A 174 -5.76 -1.36 6.30
C ALA A 174 -5.90 -2.61 7.19
N GLY A 175 -6.85 -2.58 8.12
CA GLY A 175 -7.13 -3.67 9.07
C GLY A 175 -6.33 -3.61 10.37
N ARG A 176 -5.43 -2.64 10.55
CA ARG A 176 -4.67 -2.49 11.81
C ARG A 176 -5.55 -2.24 13.03
N GLU A 177 -6.68 -1.54 12.85
CA GLU A 177 -7.62 -1.22 13.94
C GLU A 177 -8.15 -2.48 14.64
N THR A 178 -8.28 -3.59 13.90
CA THR A 178 -8.77 -4.87 14.44
C THR A 178 -7.65 -5.80 14.90
N MET A 179 -6.39 -5.46 14.65
CA MET A 179 -5.25 -6.26 15.11
C MET A 179 -4.95 -6.00 16.59
N SER A 180 -4.68 -7.05 17.35
CA SER A 180 -4.15 -6.89 18.71
C SER A 180 -2.76 -6.21 18.68
N GLU A 181 -2.41 -5.55 19.80
CA GLU A 181 -1.09 -4.94 19.96
C GLU A 181 0.03 -5.97 19.75
N GLU A 182 -0.13 -7.19 20.28
CA GLU A 182 0.85 -8.26 20.15
C GLU A 182 1.07 -8.68 18.69
N THR A 183 0.00 -8.73 17.90
CA THR A 183 0.10 -9.03 16.47
C THR A 183 0.88 -7.95 15.74
N GLN A 184 0.61 -6.68 16.04
CA GLN A 184 1.36 -5.57 15.45
C GLN A 184 2.84 -5.60 15.85
N VAL A 185 3.14 -5.86 17.13
CA VAL A 185 4.51 -6.05 17.64
C VAL A 185 5.22 -7.16 16.87
N LEU A 186 4.59 -8.32 16.70
CA LEU A 186 5.14 -9.43 15.92
C LEU A 186 5.39 -9.04 14.46
N CYS A 187 4.52 -8.24 13.84
CA CYS A 187 4.72 -7.75 12.48
C CYS A 187 5.98 -6.85 12.38
N PHE A 188 6.20 -5.94 13.34
CA PHE A 188 7.42 -5.13 13.36
C PHE A 188 8.67 -5.98 13.55
N HIS A 189 8.65 -6.93 14.47
CA HIS A 189 9.76 -7.88 14.65
C HIS A 189 9.98 -8.77 13.41
N ALA A 190 8.93 -9.10 12.67
CA ALA A 190 9.01 -9.86 11.42
C ALA A 190 9.53 -9.02 10.23
N GLY A 191 9.65 -7.69 10.39
CA GLY A 191 10.26 -6.83 9.40
C GLY A 191 9.38 -5.74 8.80
N ALA A 192 8.14 -5.53 9.30
CA ALA A 192 7.41 -4.31 8.98
C ALA A 192 8.18 -3.09 9.50
N ASN A 193 8.21 -2.01 8.73
CA ASN A 193 8.94 -0.78 9.07
C ASN A 193 8.22 0.49 8.61
N SER A 194 6.95 0.40 8.28
CA SER A 194 6.12 1.53 7.87
C SER A 194 4.67 1.31 8.28
N VAL A 195 3.96 2.38 8.57
CA VAL A 195 2.51 2.37 8.83
C VAL A 195 1.83 3.51 8.10
N PHE A 196 0.52 3.40 7.91
CA PHE A 196 -0.29 4.58 7.67
C PHE A 196 -0.53 5.30 9.00
N PHE A 197 -0.28 6.58 9.00
CA PHE A 197 -0.37 7.47 10.15
C PHE A 197 -1.54 8.44 9.95
N GLY A 198 -2.45 8.52 10.91
CA GLY A 198 -3.64 9.38 10.84
C GLY A 198 -4.92 8.62 11.17
N GLU A 199 -5.98 9.34 11.50
CA GLU A 199 -7.24 8.79 12.05
C GLU A 199 -8.02 7.90 11.06
N LYS A 200 -7.81 8.11 9.76
CA LYS A 200 -8.54 7.37 8.71
C LYS A 200 -7.61 7.00 7.56
N LEU A 201 -7.76 5.76 7.09
CA LEU A 201 -7.21 5.30 5.83
C LEU A 201 -8.36 5.17 4.82
N LEU A 202 -8.53 6.18 3.96
CA LEU A 202 -9.66 6.32 3.04
C LEU A 202 -11.01 6.32 3.79
N THR A 203 -11.73 5.20 3.76
CA THR A 203 -13.07 5.05 4.39
C THR A 203 -13.05 4.25 5.69
N THR A 204 -11.93 3.62 6.03
CA THR A 204 -11.80 2.77 7.23
C THR A 204 -11.10 3.52 8.37
N PRO A 205 -11.48 3.28 9.63
CA PRO A 205 -10.73 3.75 10.78
C PRO A 205 -9.29 3.23 10.75
N ASN A 206 -8.40 3.97 11.38
CA ASN A 206 -7.01 3.59 11.59
C ASN A 206 -6.66 3.86 13.07
N PRO A 207 -5.71 3.17 13.69
CA PRO A 207 -5.29 3.44 15.05
C PRO A 207 -5.01 4.92 15.29
N ASP A 208 -5.36 5.40 16.47
CA ASP A 208 -5.07 6.77 16.90
C ASP A 208 -3.56 7.03 16.91
N ILE A 209 -3.16 8.24 16.53
CA ILE A 209 -1.76 8.65 16.47
C ILE A 209 -1.03 8.44 17.80
N ASN A 210 -1.70 8.67 18.94
CA ASN A 210 -1.12 8.47 20.25
C ASN A 210 -0.89 6.97 20.54
N GLN A 211 -1.77 6.08 20.06
CA GLN A 211 -1.57 4.64 20.16
C GLN A 211 -0.35 4.19 19.37
N ASP A 212 -0.17 4.71 18.16
CA ASP A 212 1.03 4.43 17.35
C ASP A 212 2.31 4.92 18.03
N HIS A 213 2.32 6.12 18.59
CA HIS A 213 3.46 6.64 19.34
C HIS A 213 3.78 5.78 20.56
N GLN A 214 2.77 5.39 21.34
CA GLN A 214 2.96 4.51 22.50
C GLN A 214 3.51 3.14 22.10
N LEU A 215 3.02 2.56 20.99
CA LEU A 215 3.50 1.30 20.48
C LEU A 215 4.99 1.41 20.07
N PHE A 216 5.36 2.45 19.34
CA PHE A 216 6.74 2.67 18.90
C PHE A 216 7.68 2.91 20.10
N GLU A 217 7.24 3.66 21.09
CA GLU A 217 8.02 3.86 22.33
C GLU A 217 8.26 2.53 23.07
N LYS A 218 7.21 1.70 23.24
CA LYS A 218 7.34 0.34 23.82
C LYS A 218 8.34 -0.54 23.05
N LEU A 219 8.40 -0.39 21.74
CA LEU A 219 9.30 -1.17 20.87
C LEU A 219 10.71 -0.57 20.77
N GLY A 220 10.96 0.63 21.35
CA GLY A 220 12.21 1.35 21.20
C GLY A 220 12.46 1.81 19.76
N MET A 221 11.39 1.99 18.96
CA MET A 221 11.47 2.45 17.58
C MET A 221 11.37 3.97 17.51
N THR A 222 12.11 4.55 16.59
CA THR A 222 12.04 5.99 16.28
C THR A 222 11.46 6.19 14.89
N LEU A 223 10.66 7.25 14.73
CA LEU A 223 10.16 7.64 13.41
C LEU A 223 11.35 8.16 12.57
N GLU A 224 11.35 7.76 11.30
CA GLU A 224 12.31 8.29 10.33
C GLU A 224 12.04 9.78 10.12
N ALA A 225 13.11 10.58 10.26
CA ALA A 225 13.03 11.99 9.89
C ALA A 225 13.23 12.10 8.36
N ARG A 226 12.40 12.91 7.69
CA ARG A 226 12.69 13.25 6.31
C ARG A 226 14.02 14.00 6.24
N ASN A 227 14.97 13.46 5.46
CA ASN A 227 16.16 14.23 5.10
C ASN A 227 15.74 15.39 4.19
N PRO A 228 16.13 16.61 4.47
CA PRO A 228 15.79 17.78 3.67
C PRO A 228 16.35 17.70 2.24
#